data_c356f6d101d33c1ec43946ba802a98e5
#
_entry.id   c356f6d101d33c1ec43946ba802a98e5
#
_cell.length_a   1.000
_cell.length_b   1.000
_cell.length_c   1.000
_cell.angle_alpha   90.00
_cell.angle_beta   90.00
_cell.angle_gamma   90.00
#
_symmetry.space_group_name_H-M   'P 1'
#
loop_
_entity.id
_entity.type
_entity.pdbx_description
1 polymer ?
#
loop_
_entity_poly.entity_id
_entity_poly.type
_entity_poly.pdbx_seq_one_letter_code
_entity_poly.pdbx_strand_id
1 'polypeptide(L)'
;EGIDLAIVRENLEDAYVLIEGDLAQLAPLKLRSRTAGIGPEAMGEGAFSVKAITREGSLRVARFAFELARQRKAAGGAGRVTASAKYNMQPRTDGLFIECAREVANDFPDIDFDILIVDDCAHRIVRDPQRFDVLLLPNLYGDILSDAAAGLTGGLGLAASGCYGADYAYFESAHGTAPDIAGKGIVNPVATLLSAAMLLHYCDRASIASALRDAIDRLHEDGRVLTPDVGGIASTAQVCDAVLGHMQA
;
A
#
# COMPACT_ATOMS: atom_id res chain seq x y z
N GLU A 1 10.94 1.74 15.99
CA GLU A 1 12.25 1.40 15.37
C GLU A 1 12.18 0.03 14.71
N GLY A 2 12.84 -0.16 13.54
CA GLY A 2 12.94 -1.46 12.86
C GLY A 2 11.70 -1.91 12.09
N ILE A 3 10.82 -1.00 11.70
CA ILE A 3 9.72 -1.29 10.77
C ILE A 3 10.21 -1.05 9.34
N ASP A 4 10.23 -2.11 8.53
CA ASP A 4 10.55 -2.07 7.11
C ASP A 4 9.60 -3.00 6.36
N LEU A 5 8.46 -2.48 5.94
CA LEU A 5 7.44 -3.22 5.21
C LEU A 5 7.04 -2.52 3.92
N ALA A 6 6.74 -3.29 2.90
CA ALA A 6 6.15 -2.82 1.66
C ALA A 6 4.69 -3.31 1.55
N ILE A 7 3.78 -2.43 1.15
CA ILE A 7 2.39 -2.80 0.87
C ILE A 7 2.19 -2.83 -0.63
N VAL A 8 1.78 -3.98 -1.13
CA VAL A 8 1.41 -4.20 -2.53
C VAL A 8 -0.11 -4.28 -2.60
N ARG A 9 -0.70 -3.26 -3.21
CA ARG A 9 -2.14 -3.04 -3.32
C ARG A 9 -2.59 -3.23 -4.77
N GLU A 10 -3.66 -3.97 -4.98
CA GLU A 10 -4.38 -3.96 -6.25
C GLU A 10 -5.09 -2.61 -6.41
N ASN A 11 -5.03 -1.98 -7.62
CA ASN A 11 -5.51 -0.60 -7.79
C ASN A 11 -6.69 -0.44 -8.74
N LEU A 12 -7.10 -1.48 -9.50
CA LEU A 12 -8.10 -1.38 -10.56
C LEU A 12 -9.45 -1.99 -10.21
N GLU A 13 -9.49 -2.84 -9.19
CA GLU A 13 -10.64 -3.67 -8.86
C GLU A 13 -11.18 -3.37 -7.44
N ASP A 14 -11.88 -4.35 -6.86
CA ASP A 14 -12.49 -4.29 -5.54
C ASP A 14 -13.71 -3.34 -5.52
N ALA A 15 -13.98 -2.68 -4.42
CA ALA A 15 -15.02 -1.66 -4.28
C ALA A 15 -14.75 -0.40 -5.14
N TYR A 16 -13.52 -0.21 -5.57
CA TYR A 16 -13.08 0.92 -6.39
C TYR A 16 -13.46 0.82 -7.88
N VAL A 17 -14.20 -0.22 -8.27
CA VAL A 17 -14.85 -0.23 -9.60
C VAL A 17 -15.96 0.82 -9.73
N LEU A 18 -16.38 1.44 -8.61
CA LEU A 18 -17.35 2.53 -8.53
C LEU A 18 -18.70 2.21 -9.20
N ILE A 19 -19.13 0.95 -9.10
CA ILE A 19 -20.47 0.53 -9.57
C ILE A 19 -21.38 0.54 -8.34
N GLU A 20 -22.27 1.51 -8.30
CA GLU A 20 -23.20 1.73 -7.17
C GLU A 20 -24.62 1.96 -7.68
N GLY A 21 -25.60 1.77 -6.82
CA GLY A 21 -27.01 2.01 -7.14
C GLY A 21 -27.95 1.78 -5.97
N ASP A 22 -29.23 1.96 -6.22
CA ASP A 22 -30.27 1.71 -5.22
C ASP A 22 -30.57 0.21 -5.07
N LEU A 23 -30.79 -0.28 -3.87
CA LEU A 23 -31.08 -1.70 -3.59
C LEU A 23 -32.24 -2.24 -4.44
N ALA A 24 -33.24 -1.42 -4.76
CA ALA A 24 -34.37 -1.79 -5.61
C ALA A 24 -33.95 -2.29 -7.00
N GLN A 25 -32.84 -1.80 -7.53
CA GLN A 25 -32.29 -2.20 -8.84
C GLN A 25 -31.77 -3.64 -8.85
N LEU A 26 -31.46 -4.22 -7.67
CA LEU A 26 -31.02 -5.60 -7.55
C LEU A 26 -32.18 -6.63 -7.51
N ALA A 27 -33.43 -6.19 -7.34
CA ALA A 27 -34.59 -7.09 -7.23
C ALA A 27 -34.72 -8.08 -8.40
N PRO A 28 -34.50 -7.69 -9.69
CA PRO A 28 -34.58 -8.61 -10.82
C PRO A 28 -33.55 -9.77 -10.77
N LEU A 29 -32.43 -9.56 -10.05
CA LEU A 29 -31.34 -10.54 -9.97
C LEU A 29 -31.64 -11.68 -9.00
N LYS A 30 -32.74 -11.60 -8.22
CA LYS A 30 -33.17 -12.61 -7.23
C LYS A 30 -32.06 -13.05 -6.26
N LEU A 31 -31.15 -12.12 -5.93
CA LEU A 31 -30.08 -12.35 -4.98
C LEU A 31 -30.65 -12.53 -3.57
N ARG A 32 -29.94 -13.27 -2.72
CA ARG A 32 -30.29 -13.43 -1.31
C ARG A 32 -29.08 -13.31 -0.42
N SER A 33 -29.25 -12.60 0.69
CA SER A 33 -28.26 -12.56 1.77
C SER A 33 -28.06 -13.97 2.34
N ARG A 34 -26.81 -14.40 2.44
CA ARG A 34 -26.48 -15.70 3.05
C ARG A 34 -26.69 -15.72 4.56
N THR A 35 -26.63 -14.57 5.21
CA THR A 35 -26.80 -14.43 6.66
C THR A 35 -28.25 -14.22 7.05
N ALA A 36 -28.95 -13.32 6.37
CA ALA A 36 -30.34 -12.95 6.70
C ALA A 36 -31.39 -13.75 5.90
N GLY A 37 -31.01 -14.42 4.80
CA GLY A 37 -31.95 -15.19 3.96
C GLY A 37 -32.93 -14.36 3.14
N ILE A 38 -32.85 -13.02 3.22
CA ILE A 38 -33.73 -12.07 2.52
C ILE A 38 -33.11 -11.55 1.23
N GLY A 39 -33.95 -11.10 0.29
CA GLY A 39 -33.51 -10.40 -0.91
C GLY A 39 -33.33 -8.90 -0.68
N PRO A 40 -32.70 -8.19 -1.63
CA PRO A 40 -32.54 -6.74 -1.55
C PRO A 40 -33.83 -5.98 -1.35
N GLU A 41 -34.93 -6.46 -1.97
CA GLU A 41 -36.28 -5.91 -1.84
C GLU A 41 -36.85 -5.89 -0.43
N ALA A 42 -36.37 -6.77 0.45
CA ALA A 42 -36.77 -6.89 1.84
C ALA A 42 -35.86 -6.15 2.82
N MET A 43 -34.77 -5.54 2.32
CA MET A 43 -33.84 -4.76 3.14
C MET A 43 -34.31 -3.32 3.38
N GLY A 44 -35.34 -2.87 2.64
CA GLY A 44 -35.85 -1.50 2.69
C GLY A 44 -35.14 -0.56 1.74
N GLU A 45 -35.34 0.76 1.94
CA GLU A 45 -34.64 1.80 1.18
C GLU A 45 -33.14 1.80 1.50
N GLY A 46 -32.29 1.82 0.47
CA GLY A 46 -30.85 1.81 0.65
C GLY A 46 -30.09 1.69 -0.66
N ALA A 47 -28.77 1.70 -0.58
CA ALA A 47 -27.85 1.61 -1.71
C ALA A 47 -26.98 0.35 -1.65
N PHE A 48 -26.43 -0.04 -2.81
CA PHE A 48 -25.45 -1.09 -2.94
C PHE A 48 -24.19 -0.58 -3.63
N SER A 49 -23.06 -1.21 -3.35
CA SER A 49 -21.82 -1.08 -4.11
C SER A 49 -21.35 -2.47 -4.54
N VAL A 50 -20.79 -2.56 -5.75
CA VAL A 50 -20.22 -3.80 -6.28
C VAL A 50 -18.76 -3.90 -5.88
N LYS A 51 -18.41 -5.03 -5.27
CA LYS A 51 -17.03 -5.47 -5.11
C LYS A 51 -16.70 -6.49 -6.21
N ALA A 52 -15.77 -6.17 -7.09
CA ALA A 52 -15.34 -7.05 -8.17
C ALA A 52 -13.87 -7.44 -7.98
N ILE A 53 -13.60 -8.74 -7.97
CA ILE A 53 -12.25 -9.31 -7.93
C ILE A 53 -12.13 -10.28 -9.10
N THR A 54 -11.14 -10.05 -9.97
CA THR A 54 -10.87 -10.96 -11.09
C THR A 54 -9.63 -11.84 -10.80
N ARG A 55 -9.59 -12.97 -11.46
CA ARG A 55 -8.43 -13.86 -11.38
C ARG A 55 -7.18 -13.20 -11.99
N GLU A 56 -7.36 -12.51 -13.11
CA GLU A 56 -6.26 -11.84 -13.83
C GLU A 56 -5.62 -10.75 -12.96
N GLY A 57 -6.43 -9.83 -12.38
CA GLY A 57 -5.95 -8.78 -11.49
C GLY A 57 -5.27 -9.35 -10.25
N SER A 58 -5.87 -10.38 -9.65
CA SER A 58 -5.32 -11.04 -8.45
C SER A 58 -3.98 -11.74 -8.73
N LEU A 59 -3.83 -12.45 -9.86
CA LEU A 59 -2.57 -13.09 -10.26
C LEU A 59 -1.48 -12.05 -10.56
N ARG A 60 -1.83 -10.96 -11.25
CA ARG A 60 -0.91 -9.87 -11.60
C ARG A 60 -0.30 -9.24 -10.35
N VAL A 61 -1.14 -8.79 -9.41
CA VAL A 61 -0.67 -8.13 -8.18
C VAL A 61 0.06 -9.10 -7.25
N ALA A 62 -0.38 -10.36 -7.18
CA ALA A 62 0.31 -11.39 -6.41
C ALA A 62 1.72 -11.64 -6.97
N ARG A 63 1.88 -11.81 -8.29
CA ARG A 63 3.19 -12.00 -8.91
C ARG A 63 4.13 -10.84 -8.60
N PHE A 64 3.65 -9.60 -8.72
CA PHE A 64 4.42 -8.41 -8.33
C PHE A 64 4.88 -8.47 -6.87
N ALA A 65 4.00 -8.85 -5.94
CA ALA A 65 4.35 -8.94 -4.52
C ALA A 65 5.46 -9.99 -4.25
N PHE A 66 5.39 -11.14 -4.90
CA PHE A 66 6.40 -12.18 -4.73
C PHE A 66 7.74 -11.80 -5.39
N GLU A 67 7.72 -11.15 -6.55
CA GLU A 67 8.93 -10.62 -7.19
C GLU A 67 9.59 -9.54 -6.33
N LEU A 68 8.80 -8.63 -5.75
CA LEU A 68 9.29 -7.63 -4.81
C LEU A 68 9.92 -8.28 -3.57
N ALA A 69 9.26 -9.30 -2.97
CA ALA A 69 9.80 -10.02 -1.82
C ALA A 69 11.13 -10.71 -2.15
N ARG A 70 11.26 -11.26 -3.35
CA ARG A 70 12.51 -11.86 -3.84
C ARG A 70 13.63 -10.83 -4.00
N GLN A 71 13.31 -9.64 -4.54
CA GLN A 71 14.28 -8.54 -4.64
C GLN A 71 14.72 -8.06 -3.24
N ARG A 72 13.77 -7.89 -2.31
CA ARG A 72 14.06 -7.50 -0.92
C ARG A 72 14.94 -8.55 -0.22
N LYS A 73 14.64 -9.83 -0.41
CA LYS A 73 15.46 -10.93 0.12
C LYS A 73 16.90 -10.89 -0.40
N ALA A 74 17.09 -10.63 -1.69
CA ALA A 74 18.41 -10.48 -2.29
C ALA A 74 19.20 -9.28 -1.72
N ALA A 75 18.50 -8.27 -1.22
CA ALA A 75 19.07 -7.11 -0.52
C ALA A 75 19.21 -7.30 1.00
N GLY A 76 18.93 -8.51 1.53
CA GLY A 76 19.06 -8.83 2.96
C GLY A 76 17.77 -8.77 3.78
N GLY A 77 16.63 -8.50 3.13
CA GLY A 77 15.30 -8.54 3.75
C GLY A 77 14.81 -9.95 4.07
N ALA A 78 13.65 -10.04 4.71
CA ALA A 78 13.11 -11.31 5.21
C ALA A 78 12.67 -12.27 4.10
N GLY A 79 12.24 -11.78 2.93
CA GLY A 79 11.77 -12.61 1.83
C GLY A 79 10.45 -13.29 2.14
N ARG A 80 9.47 -12.53 2.63
CA ARG A 80 8.16 -13.02 3.04
C ARG A 80 7.04 -12.22 2.38
N VAL A 81 6.01 -12.94 1.91
CA VAL A 81 4.73 -12.35 1.48
C VAL A 81 3.64 -12.76 2.47
N THR A 82 2.90 -11.79 3.00
CA THR A 82 1.67 -12.03 3.76
C THR A 82 0.48 -11.53 2.94
N ALA A 83 -0.37 -12.43 2.44
CA ALA A 83 -1.61 -12.04 1.77
C ALA A 83 -2.73 -11.87 2.79
N SER A 84 -3.53 -10.81 2.66
CA SER A 84 -4.61 -10.56 3.59
C SER A 84 -5.87 -10.04 2.90
N ALA A 85 -7.02 -10.58 3.30
CA ALA A 85 -8.35 -10.24 2.81
C ALA A 85 -9.42 -10.76 3.77
N LYS A 86 -10.71 -10.39 3.56
CA LYS A 86 -11.84 -10.84 4.39
C LYS A 86 -12.49 -12.12 3.84
N TYR A 87 -11.69 -13.10 3.43
CA TYR A 87 -12.11 -14.31 2.73
C TYR A 87 -13.09 -15.20 3.52
N ASN A 88 -13.12 -15.11 4.85
CA ASN A 88 -14.09 -15.83 5.67
C ASN A 88 -15.52 -15.29 5.51
N MET A 89 -15.70 -13.99 5.25
CA MET A 89 -16.99 -13.37 5.01
C MET A 89 -17.32 -13.22 3.53
N GLN A 90 -16.31 -13.05 2.69
CA GLN A 90 -16.40 -12.85 1.24
C GLN A 90 -15.67 -13.97 0.47
N PRO A 91 -16.11 -15.23 0.58
CA PRO A 91 -15.36 -16.38 0.04
C PRO A 91 -15.33 -16.43 -1.49
N ARG A 92 -16.20 -15.69 -2.19
CA ARG A 92 -16.21 -15.65 -3.66
C ARG A 92 -15.26 -14.62 -4.23
N THR A 93 -15.16 -13.44 -3.64
CA THR A 93 -14.29 -12.34 -4.05
C THR A 93 -12.92 -12.45 -3.37
N ASP A 94 -12.86 -12.21 -2.07
CA ASP A 94 -11.62 -12.27 -1.30
C ASP A 94 -11.03 -13.68 -1.25
N GLY A 95 -11.90 -14.71 -1.30
CA GLY A 95 -11.44 -16.10 -1.44
C GLY A 95 -10.70 -16.35 -2.73
N LEU A 96 -11.18 -15.82 -3.87
CA LEU A 96 -10.48 -15.88 -5.15
C LEU A 96 -9.12 -15.19 -5.11
N PHE A 97 -9.05 -14.00 -4.49
CA PHE A 97 -7.78 -13.28 -4.31
C PHE A 97 -6.75 -14.13 -3.56
N ILE A 98 -7.14 -14.74 -2.45
CA ILE A 98 -6.26 -15.62 -1.65
C ILE A 98 -5.88 -16.89 -2.42
N GLU A 99 -6.81 -17.47 -3.20
CA GLU A 99 -6.54 -18.63 -4.05
C GLU A 99 -5.46 -18.31 -5.09
N CYS A 100 -5.57 -17.16 -5.76
CA CYS A 100 -4.57 -16.68 -6.73
C CYS A 100 -3.21 -16.43 -6.06
N ALA A 101 -3.19 -15.85 -4.87
CA ALA A 101 -1.95 -15.65 -4.13
C ALA A 101 -1.26 -16.99 -3.79
N ARG A 102 -2.03 -18.02 -3.38
CA ARG A 102 -1.50 -19.40 -3.17
C ARG A 102 -0.94 -20.02 -4.45
N GLU A 103 -1.62 -19.80 -5.57
CA GLU A 103 -1.16 -20.32 -6.86
C GLU A 103 0.20 -19.72 -7.23
N VAL A 104 0.33 -18.41 -7.13
CA VAL A 104 1.60 -17.71 -7.41
C VAL A 104 2.70 -18.15 -6.44
N ALA A 105 2.39 -18.38 -5.17
CA ALA A 105 3.37 -18.84 -4.18
C ALA A 105 4.09 -20.12 -4.60
N ASN A 106 3.44 -21.01 -5.37
CA ASN A 106 4.07 -22.25 -5.86
C ASN A 106 5.24 -21.97 -6.84
N ASP A 107 5.23 -20.82 -7.52
CA ASP A 107 6.30 -20.40 -8.44
C ASP A 107 7.50 -19.78 -7.69
N PHE A 108 7.35 -19.54 -6.37
CA PHE A 108 8.33 -18.85 -5.52
C PHE A 108 8.66 -19.66 -4.26
N PRO A 109 9.20 -20.89 -4.39
CA PRO A 109 9.45 -21.78 -3.24
C PRO A 109 10.53 -21.24 -2.27
N ASP A 110 11.27 -20.22 -2.68
CA ASP A 110 12.27 -19.53 -1.90
C ASP A 110 11.71 -18.39 -1.05
N ILE A 111 10.42 -18.02 -1.20
CA ILE A 111 9.76 -16.95 -0.46
C ILE A 111 8.78 -17.54 0.55
N ASP A 112 8.88 -17.11 1.79
CA ASP A 112 7.92 -17.48 2.84
C ASP A 112 6.55 -16.89 2.53
N PHE A 113 5.49 -17.71 2.65
CA PHE A 113 4.13 -17.26 2.38
C PHE A 113 3.20 -17.52 3.56
N ASP A 114 2.50 -16.47 3.99
CA ASP A 114 1.51 -16.48 5.08
C ASP A 114 0.19 -15.84 4.64
N ILE A 115 -0.90 -16.22 5.30
CA ILE A 115 -2.24 -15.69 5.02
C ILE A 115 -2.90 -15.27 6.33
N LEU A 116 -3.39 -14.05 6.37
CA LEU A 116 -4.14 -13.53 7.50
C LEU A 116 -5.54 -13.06 7.08
N ILE A 117 -6.50 -13.17 8.00
CA ILE A 117 -7.77 -12.43 7.86
C ILE A 117 -7.47 -10.95 8.11
N VAL A 118 -8.09 -10.06 7.36
CA VAL A 118 -7.70 -8.64 7.31
C VAL A 118 -7.80 -7.91 8.66
N ASP A 119 -8.74 -8.28 9.50
CA ASP A 119 -8.86 -7.73 10.86
C ASP A 119 -7.72 -8.20 11.78
N ASP A 120 -7.29 -9.46 11.69
CA ASP A 120 -6.09 -9.94 12.40
C ASP A 120 -4.81 -9.29 11.83
N CYS A 121 -4.75 -9.09 10.51
CA CYS A 121 -3.66 -8.35 9.87
C CYS A 121 -3.57 -6.92 10.40
N ALA A 122 -4.69 -6.18 10.45
CA ALA A 122 -4.76 -4.82 10.98
C ALA A 122 -4.30 -4.75 12.44
N HIS A 123 -4.74 -5.70 13.27
CA HIS A 123 -4.29 -5.81 14.67
C HIS A 123 -2.77 -6.04 14.73
N ARG A 124 -2.23 -6.93 13.91
CA ARG A 124 -0.81 -7.28 13.93
C ARG A 124 0.09 -6.19 13.35
N ILE A 125 -0.35 -5.42 12.36
CA ILE A 125 0.40 -4.26 11.87
C ILE A 125 0.68 -3.28 13.02
N VAL A 126 -0.29 -3.06 13.91
CA VAL A 126 -0.12 -2.15 15.05
C VAL A 126 0.71 -2.77 16.17
N ARG A 127 0.50 -4.06 16.44
CA ARG A 127 1.11 -4.73 17.59
C ARG A 127 2.53 -5.25 17.33
N ASP A 128 2.77 -5.75 16.12
CA ASP A 128 3.99 -6.49 15.75
C ASP A 128 4.34 -6.23 14.27
N PRO A 129 4.57 -4.95 13.88
CA PRO A 129 4.80 -4.56 12.48
C PRO A 129 6.06 -5.20 11.88
N GLN A 130 7.07 -5.52 12.70
CA GLN A 130 8.35 -6.09 12.27
C GLN A 130 8.22 -7.50 11.68
N ARG A 131 7.10 -8.18 11.91
CA ARG A 131 6.84 -9.49 11.30
C ARG A 131 6.58 -9.43 9.79
N PHE A 132 6.17 -8.27 9.29
CA PHE A 132 5.81 -8.09 7.88
C PHE A 132 7.03 -7.65 7.05
N ASP A 133 7.11 -8.17 5.83
CA ASP A 133 8.06 -7.74 4.81
C ASP A 133 7.30 -7.19 3.59
N VAL A 134 6.57 -8.05 2.86
CA VAL A 134 5.66 -7.62 1.81
C VAL A 134 4.24 -8.02 2.16
N LEU A 135 3.34 -7.05 2.25
CA LEU A 135 1.92 -7.26 2.54
C LEU A 135 1.11 -7.11 1.26
N LEU A 136 0.46 -8.19 0.83
CA LEU A 136 -0.35 -8.26 -0.39
C LEU A 136 -1.83 -8.11 -0.06
N LEU A 137 -2.50 -7.11 -0.64
CA LEU A 137 -3.85 -6.70 -0.29
C LEU A 137 -4.72 -6.38 -1.53
N PRO A 138 -6.04 -6.70 -1.49
CA PRO A 138 -7.03 -6.08 -2.37
C PRO A 138 -7.07 -4.56 -2.20
N ASN A 139 -7.72 -3.87 -3.13
CA ASN A 139 -7.68 -2.42 -3.22
C ASN A 139 -8.13 -1.70 -1.94
N LEU A 140 -9.34 -1.91 -1.47
CA LEU A 140 -9.89 -1.20 -0.30
C LEU A 140 -9.08 -1.46 0.98
N TYR A 141 -8.70 -2.71 1.22
CA TYR A 141 -7.91 -3.03 2.41
C TYR A 141 -6.47 -2.51 2.29
N GLY A 142 -5.92 -2.49 1.08
CA GLY A 142 -4.62 -1.89 0.79
C GLY A 142 -4.59 -0.41 1.08
N ASP A 143 -5.64 0.33 0.70
CA ASP A 143 -5.82 1.75 0.98
C ASP A 143 -5.81 2.04 2.49
N ILE A 144 -6.67 1.36 3.23
CA ILE A 144 -6.83 1.58 4.67
C ILE A 144 -5.55 1.19 5.44
N LEU A 145 -4.95 0.05 5.10
CA LEU A 145 -3.81 -0.47 5.86
C LEU A 145 -2.49 0.22 5.48
N SER A 146 -2.37 0.81 4.29
CA SER A 146 -1.20 1.61 3.94
C SER A 146 -1.14 2.89 4.76
N ASP A 147 -2.26 3.58 4.95
CA ASP A 147 -2.32 4.78 5.78
C ASP A 147 -2.08 4.49 7.26
N ALA A 148 -2.64 3.37 7.75
CA ALA A 148 -2.37 2.90 9.11
C ALA A 148 -0.89 2.57 9.33
N ALA A 149 -0.24 1.91 8.36
CA ALA A 149 1.19 1.61 8.41
C ALA A 149 2.06 2.87 8.32
N ALA A 150 1.69 3.84 7.46
CA ALA A 150 2.38 5.12 7.38
C ALA A 150 2.34 5.86 8.73
N GLY A 151 1.21 5.79 9.45
CA GLY A 151 1.10 6.35 10.80
C GLY A 151 2.08 5.75 11.81
N LEU A 152 2.49 4.49 11.64
CA LEU A 152 3.46 3.83 12.50
C LEU A 152 4.92 4.23 12.20
N THR A 153 5.20 4.71 11.00
CA THR A 153 6.55 5.05 10.52
C THR A 153 6.84 6.54 10.51
N GLY A 154 5.96 7.36 11.08
CA GLY A 154 6.16 8.81 11.20
C GLY A 154 5.18 9.66 10.39
N GLY A 155 4.23 9.04 9.72
CA GLY A 155 3.14 9.71 9.01
C GLY A 155 3.27 9.70 7.50
N LEU A 156 2.20 10.18 6.84
CA LEU A 156 2.07 10.19 5.38
C LEU A 156 3.12 11.04 4.66
N GLY A 157 3.72 12.03 5.34
CA GLY A 157 4.82 12.83 4.81
C GLY A 157 6.10 12.04 4.52
N LEU A 158 6.17 10.80 4.99
CA LEU A 158 7.28 9.86 4.75
C LEU A 158 6.89 8.68 3.83
N ALA A 159 5.62 8.59 3.44
CA ALA A 159 5.09 7.46 2.66
C ALA A 159 5.25 7.69 1.16
N ALA A 160 6.17 6.95 0.55
CA ALA A 160 6.37 6.90 -0.90
C ALA A 160 5.41 5.93 -1.56
N SER A 161 5.06 6.19 -2.82
CA SER A 161 4.21 5.32 -3.62
C SER A 161 4.69 5.20 -5.07
N GLY A 162 4.45 4.04 -5.67
CA GLY A 162 4.66 3.78 -7.08
C GLY A 162 3.59 2.83 -7.61
N CYS A 163 2.96 3.21 -8.71
CA CYS A 163 1.98 2.41 -9.43
C CYS A 163 2.63 1.82 -10.69
N TYR A 164 2.64 0.50 -10.78
CA TYR A 164 3.32 -0.24 -11.82
C TYR A 164 2.33 -0.90 -12.76
N GLY A 165 2.39 -0.54 -14.04
CA GLY A 165 1.68 -1.18 -15.14
C GLY A 165 2.56 -2.15 -15.92
N ALA A 166 2.04 -2.68 -17.03
CA ALA A 166 2.80 -3.57 -17.91
C ALA A 166 3.89 -2.84 -18.69
N ASP A 167 3.59 -1.61 -19.17
CA ASP A 167 4.44 -0.87 -20.09
C ASP A 167 5.09 0.37 -19.46
N TYR A 168 4.51 0.89 -18.39
CA TYR A 168 4.99 2.09 -17.70
C TYR A 168 4.61 2.08 -16.23
N ALA A 169 5.23 2.98 -15.47
CA ALA A 169 4.91 3.22 -14.07
C ALA A 169 4.78 4.73 -13.81
N TYR A 170 4.10 5.11 -12.75
CA TYR A 170 4.15 6.46 -12.22
C TYR A 170 4.41 6.44 -10.72
N PHE A 171 4.94 7.55 -10.21
CA PHE A 171 5.41 7.66 -8.84
C PHE A 171 4.89 8.94 -8.22
N GLU A 172 4.33 8.84 -7.05
CA GLU A 172 3.74 9.97 -6.32
C GLU A 172 3.90 9.76 -4.81
N SER A 173 3.72 10.81 -4.03
CA SER A 173 3.56 10.65 -2.58
C SER A 173 2.21 10.00 -2.27
N ALA A 174 2.14 9.19 -1.23
CA ALA A 174 0.87 8.56 -0.81
C ALA A 174 -0.13 9.56 -0.22
N HIS A 175 0.34 10.71 0.29
CA HIS A 175 -0.51 11.72 0.92
C HIS A 175 -1.37 12.51 -0.10
N GLY A 176 -2.52 13.00 0.37
CA GLY A 176 -3.42 13.88 -0.38
C GLY A 176 -2.89 15.33 -0.49
N THR A 177 -3.79 16.24 -0.89
CA THR A 177 -3.47 17.65 -1.25
C THR A 177 -3.19 18.57 -0.05
N ALA A 178 -3.54 18.17 1.18
CA ALA A 178 -3.36 18.92 2.42
C ALA A 178 -3.70 20.44 2.31
N PRO A 179 -4.97 20.80 1.97
CA PRO A 179 -5.36 22.16 1.66
C PRO A 179 -5.10 23.15 2.81
N ASP A 180 -5.11 22.64 4.05
CA ASP A 180 -4.90 23.44 5.26
C ASP A 180 -3.50 24.08 5.35
N ILE A 181 -2.52 23.46 4.71
CA ILE A 181 -1.12 23.91 4.72
C ILE A 181 -0.59 24.31 3.34
N ALA A 182 -1.46 24.32 2.34
CA ALA A 182 -1.10 24.76 0.99
C ALA A 182 -0.53 26.17 0.98
N GLY A 183 0.58 26.39 0.28
CA GLY A 183 1.26 27.68 0.18
C GLY A 183 2.06 28.13 1.40
N LYS A 184 2.04 27.37 2.52
CA LYS A 184 2.78 27.74 3.75
C LYS A 184 4.26 27.32 3.72
N GLY A 185 4.70 26.53 2.74
CA GLY A 185 6.09 26.08 2.61
C GLY A 185 6.57 25.15 3.73
N ILE A 186 5.66 24.45 4.40
CA ILE A 186 5.94 23.57 5.55
C ILE A 186 5.67 22.10 5.30
N VAL A 187 5.24 21.73 4.09
CA VAL A 187 5.00 20.32 3.71
C VAL A 187 6.32 19.55 3.76
N ASN A 188 6.28 18.35 4.33
CA ASN A 188 7.42 17.44 4.31
C ASN A 188 7.64 16.91 2.88
N PRO A 189 8.80 17.15 2.24
CA PRO A 189 9.05 16.70 0.88
C PRO A 189 9.55 15.25 0.80
N VAL A 190 9.80 14.57 1.91
CA VAL A 190 10.48 13.27 1.96
C VAL A 190 9.69 12.20 1.22
N ALA A 191 8.37 12.14 1.36
CA ALA A 191 7.54 11.19 0.61
C ALA A 191 7.75 11.31 -0.91
N THR A 192 7.76 12.55 -1.44
CA THR A 192 8.01 12.82 -2.86
C THR A 192 9.44 12.47 -3.28
N LEU A 193 10.42 12.78 -2.44
CA LEU A 193 11.82 12.43 -2.71
C LEU A 193 12.05 10.91 -2.71
N LEU A 194 11.41 10.19 -1.79
CA LEU A 194 11.45 8.71 -1.77
C LEU A 194 10.74 8.11 -2.99
N SER A 195 9.62 8.72 -3.44
CA SER A 195 8.95 8.32 -4.68
C SER A 195 9.84 8.59 -5.91
N ALA A 196 10.59 9.70 -5.90
CA ALA A 196 11.61 9.97 -6.93
C ALA A 196 12.76 8.93 -6.90
N ALA A 197 13.16 8.44 -5.72
CA ALA A 197 14.12 7.35 -5.62
C ALA A 197 13.57 6.04 -6.20
N MET A 198 12.27 5.75 -6.03
CA MET A 198 11.62 4.61 -6.69
C MET A 198 11.61 4.77 -8.21
N LEU A 199 11.29 5.97 -8.74
CA LEU A 199 11.38 6.29 -10.16
C LEU A 199 12.79 6.08 -10.70
N LEU A 200 13.80 6.57 -10.01
CA LEU A 200 15.21 6.42 -10.42
C LEU A 200 15.60 4.93 -10.46
N HIS A 201 15.16 4.14 -9.49
CA HIS A 201 15.41 2.70 -9.50
C HIS A 201 14.71 2.02 -10.69
N TYR A 202 13.47 2.38 -10.98
CA TYR A 202 12.71 1.89 -12.14
C TYR A 202 13.39 2.23 -13.48
N CYS A 203 14.05 3.37 -13.55
CA CYS A 203 14.82 3.82 -14.73
C CYS A 203 16.27 3.32 -14.77
N ASP A 204 16.61 2.25 -14.04
CA ASP A 204 17.97 1.69 -13.97
C ASP A 204 19.03 2.68 -13.46
N ARG A 205 18.66 3.59 -12.59
CA ARG A 205 19.55 4.56 -11.92
C ARG A 205 19.74 4.21 -10.43
N ALA A 206 19.99 2.95 -10.15
CA ALA A 206 20.03 2.41 -8.78
C ALA A 206 21.05 3.15 -7.87
N SER A 207 22.21 3.55 -8.39
CA SER A 207 23.21 4.27 -7.60
C SER A 207 22.73 5.65 -7.14
N ILE A 208 22.01 6.38 -8.01
CA ILE A 208 21.44 7.69 -7.65
C ILE A 208 20.26 7.51 -6.68
N ALA A 209 19.44 6.49 -6.91
CA ALA A 209 18.34 6.15 -6.01
C ALA A 209 18.83 5.83 -4.59
N SER A 210 19.92 5.05 -4.47
CA SER A 210 20.57 4.74 -3.19
C SER A 210 21.12 6.00 -2.53
N ALA A 211 21.88 6.81 -3.25
CA ALA A 211 22.44 8.04 -2.71
C ALA A 211 21.36 9.00 -2.18
N LEU A 212 20.22 9.09 -2.87
CA LEU A 212 19.08 9.88 -2.40
C LEU A 212 18.47 9.31 -1.12
N ARG A 213 18.29 7.98 -1.01
CA ARG A 213 17.81 7.32 0.21
C ARG A 213 18.76 7.53 1.37
N ASP A 214 20.06 7.29 1.15
CA ASP A 214 21.10 7.47 2.16
C ASP A 214 21.15 8.93 2.67
N ALA A 215 20.93 9.90 1.78
CA ALA A 215 20.86 11.31 2.16
C ALA A 215 19.64 11.63 3.04
N ILE A 216 18.49 11.01 2.75
CA ILE A 216 17.27 11.14 3.56
C ILE A 216 17.45 10.46 4.92
N ASP A 217 18.07 9.29 4.98
CA ASP A 217 18.36 8.59 6.23
C ASP A 217 19.28 9.46 7.13
N ARG A 218 20.37 10.02 6.57
CA ARG A 218 21.25 10.96 7.29
C ARG A 218 20.53 12.21 7.79
N LEU A 219 19.59 12.76 7.00
CA LEU A 219 18.75 13.89 7.44
C LEU A 219 18.00 13.57 8.73
N HIS A 220 17.38 12.35 8.79
CA HIS A 220 16.62 11.93 9.96
C HIS A 220 17.55 11.54 11.15
N GLU A 221 18.69 10.92 10.88
CA GLU A 221 19.70 10.63 11.91
C GLU A 221 20.24 11.92 12.55
N ASP A 222 20.54 12.94 11.74
CA ASP A 222 20.96 14.27 12.23
C ASP A 222 19.86 14.97 13.04
N GLY A 223 18.59 14.82 12.66
CA GLY A 223 17.44 15.36 13.36
C GLY A 223 17.34 16.87 13.46
N ARG A 224 18.23 17.63 12.80
CA ARG A 224 18.36 19.10 12.93
C ARG A 224 17.44 19.89 12.00
N VAL A 225 17.15 19.34 10.82
CA VAL A 225 16.37 20.00 9.76
C VAL A 225 15.15 19.15 9.43
N LEU A 226 14.16 19.20 10.29
CA LEU A 226 12.92 18.40 10.17
C LEU A 226 11.71 19.32 10.06
N THR A 227 10.70 18.90 9.30
CA THR A 227 9.42 19.60 9.17
C THR A 227 8.52 19.46 10.41
N PRO A 228 7.48 20.28 10.56
CA PRO A 228 6.60 20.26 11.74
C PRO A 228 5.86 18.95 11.98
N ASP A 229 5.51 18.19 10.94
CA ASP A 229 4.84 16.89 11.03
C ASP A 229 5.67 15.81 11.73
N VAL A 230 6.99 15.93 11.68
CA VAL A 230 7.95 15.04 12.36
C VAL A 230 8.68 15.74 13.52
N GLY A 231 8.06 16.79 14.09
CA GLY A 231 8.52 17.45 15.32
C GLY A 231 9.57 18.53 15.13
N GLY A 232 9.89 18.93 13.91
CA GLY A 232 10.81 20.02 13.61
C GLY A 232 10.12 21.37 13.36
N ILE A 233 10.88 22.33 12.84
CA ILE A 233 10.41 23.68 12.47
C ILE A 233 10.90 24.11 11.08
N ALA A 234 11.55 23.21 10.33
CA ALA A 234 12.12 23.53 9.04
C ALA A 234 11.04 23.66 7.95
N SER A 235 11.30 24.53 6.98
CA SER A 235 10.49 24.63 5.78
C SER A 235 10.78 23.49 4.81
N THR A 236 9.87 23.25 3.86
CA THR A 236 10.05 22.34 2.73
C THR A 236 11.38 22.58 1.99
N ALA A 237 11.69 23.86 1.71
CA ALA A 237 12.93 24.24 1.01
C ALA A 237 14.19 23.87 1.83
N GLN A 238 14.20 24.15 3.13
CA GLN A 238 15.34 23.82 3.99
C GLN A 238 15.59 22.32 4.06
N VAL A 239 14.55 21.49 4.07
CA VAL A 239 14.69 20.03 4.02
C VAL A 239 15.28 19.59 2.68
N CYS A 240 14.78 20.12 1.55
CA CYS A 240 15.35 19.82 0.23
C CYS A 240 16.84 20.21 0.14
N ASP A 241 17.21 21.40 0.62
CA ASP A 241 18.60 21.87 0.62
C ASP A 241 19.49 20.98 1.49
N ALA A 242 19.01 20.53 2.65
CA ALA A 242 19.74 19.62 3.52
C ALA A 242 19.97 18.25 2.85
N VAL A 243 18.94 17.68 2.21
CA VAL A 243 19.09 16.41 1.45
C VAL A 243 20.12 16.56 0.33
N LEU A 244 20.07 17.66 -0.45
CA LEU A 244 21.06 17.93 -1.48
C LEU A 244 22.48 18.07 -0.90
N GLY A 245 22.63 18.69 0.26
CA GLY A 245 23.90 18.77 0.97
C GLY A 245 24.47 17.40 1.34
N HIS A 246 23.62 16.48 1.83
CA HIS A 246 24.02 15.11 2.16
C HIS A 246 24.35 14.26 0.92
N MET A 247 23.74 14.53 -0.25
CA MET A 247 24.08 13.85 -1.49
C MET A 247 25.45 14.25 -2.06
N GLN A 248 25.98 15.43 -1.71
CA GLN A 248 27.24 15.97 -2.19
C GLN A 248 28.44 15.64 -1.27
N ALA A 249 28.15 15.20 -0.05
CA ALA A 249 29.14 14.86 0.99
C ALA A 249 29.56 13.39 0.90
#